data_99383998b8fa8eaf9f798fb1251e9dda
#
_entry.id   99383998b8fa8eaf9f798fb1251e9dda
#
_cell.length_a   1.000
_cell.length_b   1.000
_cell.length_c   1.000
_cell.angle_alpha   90.00
_cell.angle_beta   90.00
_cell.angle_gamma   90.00
#
_symmetry.space_group_name_H-M   'P 1'
#
loop_
_entity.id
_entity.type
_entity.pdbx_description
1 polymer ?
#
loop_
_entity_poly.entity_id
_entity_poly.type
_entity_poly.pdbx_seq_one_letter_code
_entity_poly.pdbx_strand_id
1 'polypeptide(L)'
;MAQKLAREIGIGVGISSGANILGALRLADEMGDDAVIVTVLPDDNKKYLSTDLLREEPIRPGYRSPHVRITDLEVYKRVCATCWEPVEPQIVSIY
;
A
#
# COMPACT_ATOMS: atom_id res chain seq x y z
N MET A 1 -8.85 1.22 2.12
CA MET A 1 -7.36 1.07 2.25
C MET A 1 -6.59 2.15 1.51
N ALA A 2 -6.88 2.48 0.26
CA ALA A 2 -6.15 3.53 -0.48
C ALA A 2 -6.15 4.89 0.24
N GLN A 3 -7.30 5.34 0.74
CA GLN A 3 -7.41 6.57 1.54
C GLN A 3 -6.58 6.50 2.83
N LYS A 4 -6.56 5.34 3.47
CA LYS A 4 -5.79 5.10 4.70
C LYS A 4 -4.29 5.25 4.46
N LEU A 5 -3.77 4.67 3.38
CA LEU A 5 -2.37 4.81 3.00
C LEU A 5 -1.97 6.26 2.73
N ALA A 6 -2.82 6.99 2.02
CA ALA A 6 -2.58 8.41 1.76
C ALA A 6 -2.57 9.25 3.05
N ARG A 7 -3.51 8.98 3.95
CA ARG A 7 -3.68 9.74 5.20
C ARG A 7 -2.60 9.43 6.23
N GLU A 8 -2.25 8.16 6.41
CA GLU A 8 -1.36 7.74 7.50
C GLU A 8 0.13 7.77 7.11
N ILE A 9 0.44 7.46 5.86
CA ILE A 9 1.84 7.34 5.40
C ILE A 9 2.16 8.17 4.16
N GLY A 10 1.22 8.95 3.66
CA GLY A 10 1.45 9.86 2.53
C GLY A 10 1.63 9.16 1.18
N ILE A 11 1.25 7.90 1.05
CA ILE A 11 1.36 7.17 -0.21
C ILE A 11 0.04 7.26 -0.98
N GLY A 12 0.07 7.98 -2.10
CA GLY A 12 -1.09 8.18 -2.97
C GLY A 12 -1.23 7.06 -3.99
N VAL A 13 -1.98 6.03 -3.66
CA VAL A 13 -2.25 4.89 -4.54
C VAL A 13 -3.68 4.92 -5.08
N GLY A 14 -3.90 4.21 -6.19
CA GLY A 14 -5.23 4.06 -6.77
C GLY A 14 -6.13 3.08 -6.01
N ILE A 15 -7.40 3.02 -6.42
CA ILE A 15 -8.42 2.18 -5.77
C ILE A 15 -8.04 0.70 -5.83
N SER A 16 -7.56 0.23 -6.99
CA SER A 16 -7.14 -1.17 -7.18
C SER A 16 -5.94 -1.54 -6.30
N SER A 17 -5.05 -0.59 -6.06
CA SER A 17 -3.92 -0.79 -5.14
C SER A 17 -4.39 -1.04 -3.70
N GLY A 18 -5.38 -0.29 -3.24
CA GLY A 18 -6.00 -0.53 -1.95
C GLY A 18 -6.64 -1.92 -1.85
N ALA A 19 -7.34 -2.34 -2.90
CA ALA A 19 -7.94 -3.67 -2.99
C ALA A 19 -6.86 -4.78 -2.98
N ASN A 20 -5.77 -4.59 -3.71
CA ASN A 20 -4.65 -5.54 -3.75
C ASN A 20 -4.00 -5.72 -2.37
N ILE A 21 -3.84 -4.65 -1.62
CA ILE A 21 -3.29 -4.72 -0.25
C ILE A 21 -4.23 -5.52 0.67
N LEU A 22 -5.53 -5.28 0.60
CA LEU A 22 -6.50 -6.04 1.39
C LEU A 22 -6.52 -7.52 1.00
N GLY A 23 -6.42 -7.82 -0.29
CA GLY A 23 -6.28 -9.19 -0.78
C GLY A 23 -5.01 -9.87 -0.27
N ALA A 24 -3.89 -9.15 -0.27
CA ALA A 24 -2.62 -9.64 0.25
C ALA A 24 -2.71 -9.94 1.76
N LEU A 25 -3.35 -9.07 2.53
CA LEU A 25 -3.58 -9.29 3.97
C LEU A 25 -4.46 -10.50 4.22
N ARG A 26 -5.50 -10.69 3.43
CA ARG A 26 -6.36 -11.87 3.54
C ARG A 26 -5.59 -13.15 3.25
N LEU A 27 -4.77 -13.14 2.21
CA LEU A 27 -3.94 -14.29 1.87
C LEU A 27 -2.91 -14.58 2.97
N ALA A 28 -2.33 -13.55 3.58
CA ALA A 28 -1.42 -13.71 4.71
C ALA A 28 -2.08 -14.39 5.90
N ASP A 29 -3.32 -14.05 6.20
CA ASP A 29 -4.09 -14.72 7.28
C ASP A 29 -4.28 -16.22 7.01
N GLU A 30 -4.47 -16.59 5.74
CA GLU A 30 -4.64 -18.00 5.34
C GLU A 30 -3.32 -18.78 5.34
N MET A 31 -2.21 -18.11 5.01
CA MET A 31 -0.90 -18.74 4.85
C MET A 31 -0.06 -18.78 6.14
N GLY A 32 -0.35 -17.91 7.09
CA GLY A 32 0.36 -17.83 8.37
C GLY A 32 1.49 -16.78 8.40
N ASP A 33 2.06 -16.62 9.59
CA ASP A 33 2.98 -15.50 9.91
C ASP A 33 4.34 -15.58 9.20
N ASP A 34 4.75 -16.76 8.74
CA ASP A 34 6.02 -16.95 8.03
C ASP A 34 5.92 -16.67 6.53
N ALA A 35 4.74 -16.34 6.03
CA ALA A 35 4.52 -16.11 4.62
C ALA A 35 5.05 -14.75 4.17
N VAL A 36 5.68 -14.72 3.01
CA VAL A 36 6.04 -13.49 2.30
C VAL A 36 5.01 -13.27 1.20
N ILE A 37 4.26 -12.19 1.30
CA ILE A 37 3.21 -11.86 0.34
C ILE A 37 3.68 -10.69 -0.53
N VAL A 38 3.61 -10.86 -1.83
CA VAL A 38 3.96 -9.83 -2.81
C VAL A 38 2.70 -9.37 -3.53
N THR A 39 2.54 -8.07 -3.67
CA THR A 39 1.45 -7.48 -4.44
C THR A 39 1.95 -6.30 -5.26
N VAL A 40 1.10 -5.78 -6.14
CA VAL A 40 1.42 -4.66 -7.02
C VAL A 40 0.51 -3.49 -6.71
N LEU A 41 1.07 -2.30 -6.71
CA LEU A 41 0.34 -1.03 -6.64
C LEU A 41 0.37 -0.40 -8.04
N PRO A 42 -0.60 -0.72 -8.92
CA PRO A 42 -0.48 -0.47 -10.35
C PRO A 42 -0.54 1.00 -10.75
N ASP A 43 -1.19 1.84 -9.96
CA ASP A 43 -1.29 3.27 -10.26
C ASP A 43 -1.35 4.15 -9.01
N ASP A 44 -1.22 5.45 -9.22
CA ASP A 44 -1.35 6.46 -8.18
C ASP A 44 -2.80 6.99 -8.07
N ASN A 45 -3.01 7.87 -7.11
CA ASN A 45 -4.33 8.45 -6.85
C ASN A 45 -4.69 9.63 -7.75
N LYS A 46 -3.79 10.13 -8.59
CA LYS A 46 -4.03 11.33 -9.41
C LYS A 46 -5.20 11.16 -10.37
N LYS A 47 -5.36 9.98 -10.94
CA LYS A 47 -6.50 9.66 -11.82
C LYS A 47 -7.85 9.72 -11.11
N TYR A 48 -7.88 9.61 -9.81
CA TYR A 48 -9.09 9.38 -9.02
C TYR A 48 -9.48 10.57 -8.17
N LEU A 49 -8.81 11.72 -8.31
CA LEU A 49 -9.10 12.92 -7.50
C LEU A 49 -10.50 13.48 -7.73
N SER A 50 -11.09 13.25 -8.92
CA SER A 50 -12.46 13.62 -9.25
C SER A 50 -13.49 12.52 -8.95
N THR A 51 -13.05 11.41 -8.39
CA THR A 51 -13.88 10.25 -8.06
C THR A 51 -14.22 10.20 -6.58
N ASP A 52 -14.91 9.14 -6.17
CA ASP A 52 -15.26 8.87 -4.78
C ASP A 52 -14.07 8.52 -3.88
N LEU A 53 -12.85 8.45 -4.42
CA LEU A 53 -11.65 8.11 -3.63
C LEU A 53 -11.43 9.07 -2.45
N LEU A 54 -11.79 10.35 -2.62
CA LEU A 54 -11.65 11.36 -1.57
C LEU A 54 -12.92 11.55 -0.72
N ARG A 55 -13.99 10.83 -1.04
CA ARG A 55 -15.24 10.92 -0.30
C ARG A 55 -15.09 10.20 1.04
N GLU A 56 -15.58 10.83 2.09
CA GLU A 56 -15.78 10.14 3.35
C GLU A 56 -16.93 9.14 3.21
N GLU A 57 -16.60 7.87 3.40
CA GLU A 57 -17.60 6.81 3.42
C GLU A 57 -17.85 6.34 4.84
N PRO A 58 -19.11 6.03 5.19
CA PRO A 58 -19.42 5.44 6.48
C PRO A 58 -18.74 4.06 6.59
N ILE A 59 -18.08 3.82 7.72
CA ILE A 59 -17.46 2.54 8.01
C ILE A 59 -18.59 1.53 8.28
N ARG A 60 -18.64 0.48 7.46
CA ARG A 60 -19.62 -0.60 7.63
C ARG A 60 -19.02 -1.76 8.44
N PRO A 61 -19.84 -2.50 9.18
CA PRO A 61 -19.41 -3.74 9.83
C PRO A 61 -18.77 -4.69 8.80
N GLY A 62 -17.64 -5.28 9.15
CA GLY A 62 -16.90 -6.20 8.28
C GLY A 62 -15.82 -5.57 7.42
N TYR A 63 -15.69 -4.25 7.39
CA TYR A 63 -14.57 -3.58 6.72
C TYR A 63 -13.28 -3.84 7.49
N ARG A 64 -12.28 -4.34 6.77
CA ARG A 64 -10.97 -4.64 7.34
C ARG A 64 -10.09 -3.41 7.51
N SER A 65 -10.17 -2.46 6.58
CA SER A 65 -9.27 -1.30 6.54
C SER A 65 -9.16 -0.54 7.86
N PRO A 66 -10.24 -0.30 8.61
CA PRO A 66 -10.14 0.42 9.88
C PRO A 66 -9.32 -0.32 10.94
N HIS A 67 -9.23 -1.64 10.85
CA HIS A 67 -8.52 -2.50 11.80
C HIS A 67 -7.10 -2.82 11.40
N VAL A 68 -6.67 -2.41 10.20
CA VAL A 68 -5.29 -2.58 9.74
C VAL A 68 -4.42 -1.52 10.39
N ARG A 69 -3.35 -1.96 11.04
CA ARG A 69 -2.33 -1.09 11.61
C ARG A 69 -1.08 -1.17 10.75
N ILE A 70 -0.62 -0.02 10.26
CA ILE A 70 0.64 0.08 9.55
C ILE A 70 1.73 0.23 10.59
N THR A 71 2.56 -0.79 10.74
CA THR A 71 3.59 -0.85 11.77
C THR A 71 4.94 -0.37 11.28
N ASP A 72 5.25 -0.62 10.01
CA ASP A 72 6.51 -0.25 9.41
C ASP A 72 6.37 -0.15 7.89
N LEU A 73 7.19 0.69 7.28
CA LEU A 73 7.28 0.86 5.83
C LEU A 73 8.72 1.12 5.43
N GLU A 74 9.27 0.23 4.65
CA GLU A 74 10.56 0.44 4.01
C GLU A 74 10.36 0.71 2.52
N VAL A 75 10.99 1.76 2.01
CA VAL A 75 10.88 2.16 0.61
C VAL A 75 12.24 2.08 -0.06
N TYR A 76 12.30 1.33 -1.14
CA TYR A 76 13.50 1.17 -1.96
C TYR A 76 13.31 1.90 -3.28
N LYS A 77 14.13 2.91 -3.52
CA LYS A 77 14.09 3.64 -4.78
C LYS A 77 14.88 2.88 -5.84
N ARG A 78 14.24 2.67 -6.99
CA ARG A 78 14.97 2.24 -8.18
C ARG A 78 15.78 3.41 -8.71
N VAL A 79 17.12 3.33 -8.64
CA VAL A 79 18.00 4.44 -9.01
C VAL A 79 18.34 4.43 -10.50
N CYS A 80 18.39 3.27 -11.15
CA CYS A 80 18.70 3.17 -12.57
C CYS A 80 18.14 1.87 -13.18
N ALA A 81 17.54 1.99 -14.38
CA ALA A 81 17.01 0.83 -15.10
C ALA A 81 18.12 0.04 -15.85
N THR A 82 19.26 0.65 -16.10
CA THR A 82 20.34 0.12 -16.94
C THR A 82 21.68 0.03 -16.24
N CYS A 83 21.77 0.44 -14.98
CA CYS A 83 23.01 0.40 -14.21
C CYS A 83 23.24 -1.01 -13.64
N TRP A 84 24.42 -1.53 -13.88
CA TRP A 84 24.87 -2.81 -13.35
C TRP A 84 25.53 -2.70 -11.97
N GLU A 85 25.76 -1.50 -11.51
CA GLU A 85 26.33 -1.28 -10.18
C GLU A 85 25.28 -1.58 -9.10
N PRO A 86 25.63 -2.34 -8.06
CA PRO A 86 24.75 -2.50 -6.92
C PRO A 86 24.58 -1.16 -6.23
N VAL A 87 23.39 -0.59 -6.37
CA VAL A 87 23.03 0.63 -5.66
C VAL A 87 22.56 0.23 -4.27
N GLU A 88 23.19 0.78 -3.24
CA GLU A 88 22.67 0.65 -1.89
C GLU A 88 21.25 1.19 -1.84
N PRO A 89 20.26 0.42 -1.38
CA PRO A 89 18.91 0.91 -1.24
C PRO A 89 18.89 2.08 -0.28
N GLN A 90 18.36 3.22 -0.73
CA GLN A 90 18.03 4.30 0.19
C GLN A 90 16.78 3.87 0.95
N ILE A 91 17.00 3.44 2.17
CA ILE A 91 15.92 3.07 3.08
C ILE A 91 15.34 4.37 3.63
N VAL A 92 14.12 4.68 3.24
CA VAL A 92 13.33 5.70 3.95
C VAL A 92 12.44 4.95 4.90
N SER A 93 12.89 4.87 6.15
CA SER A 93 12.07 4.33 7.24
C SER A 93 11.10 5.42 7.69
N ILE A 94 9.82 5.18 7.54
CA ILE A 94 8.77 6.04 8.09
C ILE A 94 8.17 5.29 9.28
N TYR A 95 8.43 5.81 10.44
CA TYR A 95 7.85 5.31 11.68
C TYR A 95 6.55 6.03 12.00
#